data_703ee8873e7a2fb0a3b38ce05ed927da
#
_entry.id   703ee8873e7a2fb0a3b38ce05ed927da
#
_cell.length_a   1.000
_cell.length_b   1.000
_cell.length_c   1.000
_cell.angle_alpha   90.00
_cell.angle_beta   90.00
_cell.angle_gamma   90.00
#
_symmetry.space_group_name_H-M   'P 1'
#
loop_
_entity.id
_entity.type
_entity.pdbx_description
1 polymer ?
#
loop_
_entity_poly.entity_id
_entity_poly.type
_entity_poly.pdbx_seq_one_letter_code
_entity_poly.pdbx_strand_id
1 'polypeptide(L)'
;MSKNDYLIRLERKEDYPVVENLIRESFWNVYRPGCLEHYLITKLREHPNFVKELDFVMEKDGEIIGQNVFVKANIKADDGRNIPILTMGPICITPKLKRQGYGKILLDYSIEKATELGFGAVCFEGNINFYGKSGFTFASEFGLRYHGLPEDADASFFLCKELIPGYLSGITGEYGPPEVYLFPEEEAEGFDKKFPYKEKLKLQGQLF
;
A
#
# COMPACT_ATOMS: atom_id res chain seq x y z
N MET A 1 8.34 -27.60 15.35
CA MET A 1 7.45 -26.54 14.80
C MET A 1 7.79 -25.27 15.54
N SER A 2 8.50 -24.32 14.93
CA SER A 2 8.68 -23.01 15.54
C SER A 2 7.28 -22.37 15.62
N LYS A 3 6.79 -22.08 16.82
CA LYS A 3 5.66 -21.19 16.97
C LYS A 3 6.04 -19.90 16.25
N ASN A 4 5.23 -19.46 15.27
CA ASN A 4 5.40 -18.13 14.70
C ASN A 4 5.44 -17.14 15.86
N ASP A 5 6.49 -16.34 15.90
CA ASP A 5 6.69 -15.34 16.96
C ASP A 5 5.89 -14.05 16.67
N TYR A 6 4.87 -14.12 15.81
CA TYR A 6 3.99 -13.03 15.41
C TYR A 6 2.54 -13.52 15.20
N LEU A 7 1.60 -12.58 15.27
CA LEU A 7 0.18 -12.74 14.94
C LEU A 7 -0.21 -11.70 13.88
N ILE A 8 -0.93 -12.11 12.83
CA ILE A 8 -1.58 -11.18 11.89
C ILE A 8 -3.08 -11.24 12.14
N ARG A 9 -3.69 -10.09 12.35
CA ARG A 9 -5.12 -9.93 12.57
C ARG A 9 -5.65 -8.66 11.92
N LEU A 10 -6.97 -8.52 11.84
CA LEU A 10 -7.60 -7.27 11.45
C LEU A 10 -7.30 -6.16 12.46
N GLU A 11 -7.14 -4.94 11.95
CA GLU A 11 -7.03 -3.74 12.75
C GLU A 11 -8.35 -3.49 13.52
N ARG A 12 -8.22 -2.96 14.73
CA ARG A 12 -9.34 -2.54 15.58
C ARG A 12 -9.26 -1.04 15.81
N LYS A 13 -10.36 -0.41 16.17
CA LYS A 13 -10.37 1.04 16.46
C LYS A 13 -9.39 1.46 17.56
N GLU A 14 -9.17 0.57 18.53
CA GLU A 14 -8.22 0.79 19.63
C GLU A 14 -6.77 0.83 19.13
N ASP A 15 -6.47 0.22 17.99
CA ASP A 15 -5.14 0.19 17.39
C ASP A 15 -4.80 1.48 16.62
N TYR A 16 -5.79 2.27 16.21
CA TYR A 16 -5.62 3.43 15.33
C TYR A 16 -4.48 4.37 15.76
N PRO A 17 -4.39 4.83 17.01
CA PRO A 17 -3.31 5.73 17.40
C PRO A 17 -1.92 5.09 17.28
N VAL A 18 -1.81 3.79 17.58
CA VAL A 18 -0.55 3.04 17.50
C VAL A 18 -0.15 2.84 16.04
N VAL A 19 -1.11 2.50 15.18
CA VAL A 19 -0.88 2.29 13.73
C VAL A 19 -0.50 3.60 13.04
N GLU A 20 -1.18 4.70 13.34
CA GLU A 20 -0.85 6.03 12.82
C GLU A 20 0.59 6.41 13.17
N ASN A 21 1.00 6.20 14.42
CA ASN A 21 2.38 6.44 14.82
C ASN A 21 3.36 5.46 14.16
N LEU A 22 3.01 4.17 14.03
CA LEU A 22 3.83 3.17 13.35
C LEU A 22 4.10 3.56 11.90
N ILE A 23 3.05 3.99 11.17
CA ILE A 23 3.16 4.45 9.79
C ILE A 23 4.05 5.69 9.73
N ARG A 24 3.81 6.67 10.61
CA ARG A 24 4.63 7.88 10.72
C ARG A 24 6.11 7.55 10.90
N GLU A 25 6.44 6.71 11.87
CA GLU A 25 7.83 6.30 12.12
C GLU A 25 8.45 5.54 10.95
N SER A 26 7.65 4.77 10.22
CA SER A 26 8.12 3.93 9.12
C SER A 26 8.41 4.69 7.82
N PHE A 27 7.65 5.78 7.58
CA PHE A 27 7.73 6.58 6.36
C PHE A 27 8.40 7.94 6.54
N TRP A 28 8.68 8.37 7.78
CA TRP A 28 9.28 9.68 8.04
C TRP A 28 10.61 9.88 7.32
N ASN A 29 10.68 10.93 6.48
CA ASN A 29 11.82 11.25 5.62
C ASN A 29 12.23 10.15 4.62
N VAL A 30 11.32 9.23 4.26
CA VAL A 30 11.63 8.17 3.28
C VAL A 30 11.46 8.68 1.85
N TYR A 31 10.28 9.13 1.47
CA TYR A 31 9.97 9.57 0.11
C TYR A 31 10.02 11.08 -0.06
N ARG A 32 9.88 11.81 1.02
CA ARG A 32 9.88 13.28 1.12
C ARG A 32 10.29 13.72 2.51
N PRO A 33 10.59 15.00 2.74
CA PRO A 33 10.71 15.56 4.08
C PRO A 33 9.41 15.39 4.87
N GLY A 34 9.46 14.70 6.01
CA GLY A 34 8.26 14.26 6.73
C GLY A 34 7.61 13.01 6.12
N CYS A 35 6.30 12.87 6.26
CA CYS A 35 5.49 11.84 5.59
C CYS A 35 4.02 12.27 5.51
N LEU A 36 3.26 11.66 4.59
CA LEU A 36 1.81 11.87 4.43
C LEU A 36 1.00 10.63 4.80
N GLU A 37 1.62 9.48 4.84
CA GLU A 37 1.00 8.16 4.92
C GLU A 37 0.26 7.95 6.24
N HIS A 38 0.71 8.56 7.34
CA HIS A 38 0.04 8.48 8.64
C HIS A 38 -1.27 9.28 8.70
N TYR A 39 -1.44 10.30 7.84
CA TYR A 39 -2.70 10.98 7.63
C TYR A 39 -3.55 10.22 6.61
N LEU A 40 -2.96 9.72 5.54
CA LEU A 40 -3.65 8.94 4.52
C LEU A 40 -4.45 7.79 5.13
N ILE A 41 -3.88 7.03 6.09
CA ILE A 41 -4.60 5.91 6.70
C ILE A 41 -5.91 6.35 7.38
N THR A 42 -5.98 7.54 7.95
CA THR A 42 -7.21 8.06 8.55
C THR A 42 -8.29 8.34 7.49
N LYS A 43 -7.88 8.84 6.33
CA LYS A 43 -8.77 9.08 5.19
C LYS A 43 -9.27 7.76 4.59
N LEU A 44 -8.37 6.78 4.46
CA LEU A 44 -8.71 5.46 3.91
C LEU A 44 -9.78 4.75 4.74
N ARG A 45 -9.66 4.74 6.07
CA ARG A 45 -10.61 4.08 6.98
C ARG A 45 -12.05 4.62 6.86
N GLU A 46 -12.21 5.88 6.44
CA GLU A 46 -13.50 6.54 6.25
C GLU A 46 -14.00 6.43 4.80
N HIS A 47 -13.16 5.97 3.87
CA HIS A 47 -13.49 5.97 2.45
C HIS A 47 -14.41 4.79 2.07
N PRO A 48 -15.44 4.98 1.21
CA PRO A 48 -16.39 3.91 0.85
C PRO A 48 -15.74 2.72 0.13
N ASN A 49 -14.61 2.92 -0.53
CA ASN A 49 -13.86 1.87 -1.20
C ASN A 49 -12.86 1.14 -0.28
N PHE A 50 -12.78 1.52 0.99
CA PHE A 50 -11.93 0.84 1.96
C PHE A 50 -12.38 -0.61 2.15
N VAL A 51 -11.41 -1.54 2.17
CA VAL A 51 -11.69 -2.97 2.36
C VAL A 51 -11.30 -3.36 3.78
N LYS A 52 -12.21 -3.17 4.72
CA LYS A 52 -11.97 -3.45 6.16
C LYS A 52 -11.59 -4.90 6.44
N GLU A 53 -11.97 -5.82 5.58
CA GLU A 53 -11.60 -7.24 5.65
C GLU A 53 -10.15 -7.49 5.24
N LEU A 54 -9.46 -6.47 4.69
CA LEU A 54 -8.05 -6.49 4.27
C LEU A 54 -7.22 -5.40 4.97
N ASP A 55 -7.68 -4.92 6.10
CA ASP A 55 -6.94 -4.01 6.97
C ASP A 55 -6.27 -4.79 8.09
N PHE A 56 -4.98 -5.09 7.89
CA PHE A 56 -4.23 -6.00 8.77
C PHE A 56 -3.16 -5.28 9.58
N VAL A 57 -3.05 -5.70 10.83
CA VAL A 57 -1.89 -5.42 11.68
C VAL A 57 -1.13 -6.72 11.97
N MET A 58 0.18 -6.59 12.11
CA MET A 58 1.05 -7.67 12.59
C MET A 58 1.53 -7.33 13.99
N GLU A 59 1.31 -8.26 14.92
CA GLU A 59 1.76 -8.16 16.32
C GLU A 59 2.93 -9.10 16.59
N LYS A 60 3.84 -8.66 17.42
CA LYS A 60 4.94 -9.45 17.97
C LYS A 60 5.20 -9.00 19.41
N ASP A 61 5.32 -9.99 20.31
CA ASP A 61 5.57 -9.73 21.73
C ASP A 61 4.59 -8.72 22.38
N GLY A 62 3.34 -8.68 21.88
CA GLY A 62 2.28 -7.77 22.33
C GLY A 62 2.33 -6.36 21.76
N GLU A 63 3.26 -6.07 20.84
CA GLU A 63 3.37 -4.79 20.15
C GLU A 63 2.95 -4.91 18.67
N ILE A 64 2.25 -3.91 18.13
CA ILE A 64 1.97 -3.82 16.69
C ILE A 64 3.26 -3.39 15.99
N ILE A 65 3.77 -4.27 15.12
CA ILE A 65 5.03 -4.08 14.40
C ILE A 65 4.86 -3.83 12.91
N GLY A 66 3.68 -4.04 12.36
CA GLY A 66 3.40 -3.85 10.93
C GLY A 66 1.94 -3.59 10.64
N GLN A 67 1.67 -3.00 9.48
CA GLN A 67 0.33 -2.72 8.99
C GLN A 67 0.31 -2.82 7.47
N ASN A 68 -0.83 -3.28 6.90
CA ASN A 68 -1.12 -3.27 5.47
C ASN A 68 -2.61 -3.05 5.24
N VAL A 69 -2.97 -2.30 4.20
CA VAL A 69 -4.35 -1.93 3.89
C VAL A 69 -4.62 -1.96 2.39
N PHE A 70 -5.86 -2.24 2.01
CA PHE A 70 -6.32 -2.26 0.63
C PHE A 70 -7.55 -1.38 0.41
N VAL A 71 -7.64 -0.84 -0.80
CA VAL A 71 -8.75 -0.03 -1.29
C VAL A 71 -9.19 -0.56 -2.64
N LYS A 72 -10.50 -0.59 -2.91
CA LYS A 72 -11.03 -0.90 -4.23
C LYS A 72 -10.67 0.22 -5.20
N ALA A 73 -10.16 -0.18 -6.35
CA ALA A 73 -9.80 0.68 -7.46
C ALA A 73 -10.30 0.08 -8.78
N ASN A 74 -10.06 0.77 -9.88
CA ASN A 74 -10.44 0.29 -11.20
C ASN A 74 -9.33 0.59 -12.22
N ILE A 75 -9.22 -0.28 -13.22
CA ILE A 75 -8.55 0.02 -14.47
C ILE A 75 -9.63 0.54 -15.43
N LYS A 76 -9.38 1.68 -16.06
CA LYS A 76 -10.17 2.17 -17.20
C LYS A 76 -9.66 1.48 -18.45
N ALA A 77 -10.34 0.42 -18.89
CA ALA A 77 -9.95 -0.32 -20.08
C ALA A 77 -10.17 0.51 -21.33
N ASP A 78 -9.33 0.29 -22.35
CA ASP A 78 -9.39 1.00 -23.63
C ASP A 78 -10.69 0.73 -24.40
N ASP A 79 -11.36 -0.37 -24.11
CA ASP A 79 -12.68 -0.71 -24.63
C ASP A 79 -13.86 -0.07 -23.89
N GLY A 80 -13.58 0.77 -22.89
CA GLY A 80 -14.59 1.51 -22.11
C GLY A 80 -15.07 0.79 -20.86
N ARG A 81 -14.64 -0.44 -20.58
CA ARG A 81 -14.99 -1.15 -19.34
C ARG A 81 -14.21 -0.57 -18.13
N ASN A 82 -14.83 -0.63 -16.96
CA ASN A 82 -14.15 -0.45 -15.70
C ASN A 82 -13.85 -1.84 -15.11
N ILE A 83 -12.59 -2.18 -14.97
CA ILE A 83 -12.16 -3.47 -14.44
C ILE A 83 -11.84 -3.31 -12.95
N PRO A 84 -12.63 -3.93 -12.05
CA PRO A 84 -12.40 -3.82 -10.61
C PRO A 84 -11.07 -4.47 -10.20
N ILE A 85 -10.29 -3.74 -9.44
CA ILE A 85 -9.03 -4.23 -8.85
C ILE A 85 -8.91 -3.74 -7.41
N LEU A 86 -7.86 -4.16 -6.75
CA LEU A 86 -7.38 -3.53 -5.52
C LEU A 86 -6.18 -2.61 -5.80
N THR A 87 -6.06 -1.55 -5.02
CA THR A 87 -4.77 -0.92 -4.76
C THR A 87 -4.39 -1.14 -3.29
N MET A 88 -3.10 -1.05 -2.98
CA MET A 88 -2.56 -1.41 -1.67
C MET A 88 -1.65 -0.29 -1.15
N GLY A 89 -1.75 -0.03 0.14
CA GLY A 89 -0.86 0.89 0.82
C GLY A 89 -1.58 1.95 1.66
N PRO A 90 -0.92 2.41 2.72
CA PRO A 90 0.47 2.09 3.07
C PRO A 90 0.66 0.64 3.56
N ILE A 91 1.83 0.07 3.31
CA ILE A 91 2.33 -1.14 3.97
C ILE A 91 3.62 -0.82 4.70
N CYS A 92 3.74 -1.17 5.96
CA CYS A 92 4.94 -0.90 6.74
C CYS A 92 5.26 -1.97 7.78
N ILE A 93 6.52 -1.99 8.17
CA ILE A 93 7.04 -2.68 9.36
C ILE A 93 7.85 -1.64 10.16
N THR A 94 7.76 -1.71 11.49
CA THR A 94 8.51 -0.82 12.38
C THR A 94 9.99 -0.75 11.99
N PRO A 95 10.60 0.43 11.98
CA PRO A 95 12.01 0.59 11.57
C PRO A 95 12.99 -0.37 12.24
N LYS A 96 12.73 -0.71 13.51
CA LYS A 96 13.57 -1.62 14.32
C LYS A 96 13.60 -3.05 13.79
N LEU A 97 12.57 -3.49 13.04
CA LEU A 97 12.41 -4.85 12.53
C LEU A 97 12.43 -4.92 11.00
N LYS A 98 12.82 -3.83 10.33
CA LYS A 98 13.01 -3.83 8.87
C LYS A 98 14.06 -4.87 8.44
N ARG A 99 13.90 -5.43 7.23
CA ARG A 99 14.80 -6.42 6.60
C ARG A 99 14.93 -7.76 7.33
N GLN A 100 14.00 -8.09 8.24
CA GLN A 100 13.93 -9.38 8.93
C GLN A 100 12.86 -10.33 8.35
N GLY A 101 12.27 -9.99 7.20
CA GLY A 101 11.28 -10.82 6.51
C GLY A 101 9.81 -10.53 6.86
N TYR A 102 9.53 -9.82 7.93
CA TYR A 102 8.15 -9.55 8.38
C TYR A 102 7.28 -8.85 7.33
N GLY A 103 7.87 -7.91 6.56
CA GLY A 103 7.13 -7.22 5.48
C GLY A 103 6.66 -8.18 4.39
N LYS A 104 7.49 -9.14 4.00
CA LYS A 104 7.08 -10.17 3.02
C LYS A 104 6.00 -11.08 3.59
N ILE A 105 6.13 -11.49 4.83
CA ILE A 105 5.13 -12.35 5.52
C ILE A 105 3.78 -11.64 5.57
N LEU A 106 3.75 -10.36 5.97
CA LEU A 106 2.53 -9.57 6.04
C LEU A 106 1.91 -9.38 4.65
N LEU A 107 2.74 -9.07 3.65
CA LEU A 107 2.30 -8.93 2.26
C LEU A 107 1.70 -10.24 1.72
N ASP A 108 2.41 -11.36 1.84
CA ASP A 108 1.95 -12.64 1.31
C ASP A 108 0.62 -13.07 1.97
N TYR A 109 0.50 -12.92 3.29
CA TYR A 109 -0.75 -13.16 4.01
C TYR A 109 -1.90 -12.29 3.49
N SER A 110 -1.63 -10.99 3.31
CA SER A 110 -2.65 -10.04 2.84
C SER A 110 -3.11 -10.36 1.41
N ILE A 111 -2.20 -10.78 0.54
CA ILE A 111 -2.49 -11.20 -0.84
C ILE A 111 -3.30 -12.50 -0.85
N GLU A 112 -2.95 -13.47 -0.01
CA GLU A 112 -3.74 -14.69 0.15
C GLU A 112 -5.20 -14.37 0.55
N LYS A 113 -5.38 -13.50 1.55
CA LYS A 113 -6.73 -13.07 1.98
C LYS A 113 -7.49 -12.31 0.90
N ALA A 114 -6.83 -11.45 0.14
CA ALA A 114 -7.45 -10.79 -1.01
C ALA A 114 -7.91 -11.79 -2.08
N THR A 115 -7.13 -12.83 -2.32
CA THR A 115 -7.48 -13.92 -3.24
C THR A 115 -8.68 -14.73 -2.72
N GLU A 116 -8.69 -15.08 -1.44
CA GLU A 116 -9.80 -15.79 -0.79
C GLU A 116 -11.14 -15.01 -0.88
N LEU A 117 -11.06 -13.68 -0.84
CA LEU A 117 -12.21 -12.78 -1.01
C LEU A 117 -12.65 -12.61 -2.46
N GLY A 118 -11.95 -13.22 -3.42
CA GLY A 118 -12.31 -13.23 -4.83
C GLY A 118 -11.90 -11.98 -5.61
N PHE A 119 -10.96 -11.18 -5.11
CA PHE A 119 -10.41 -10.07 -5.90
C PHE A 119 -9.54 -10.58 -7.05
N GLY A 120 -9.67 -9.95 -8.23
CA GLY A 120 -9.03 -10.43 -9.45
C GLY A 120 -7.58 -10.02 -9.60
N ALA A 121 -7.22 -8.80 -9.22
CA ALA A 121 -5.86 -8.26 -9.33
C ALA A 121 -5.58 -7.16 -8.32
N VAL A 122 -4.30 -6.90 -8.08
CA VAL A 122 -3.80 -5.78 -7.27
C VAL A 122 -2.82 -4.96 -8.10
N CYS A 123 -3.02 -3.64 -8.18
CA CYS A 123 -2.11 -2.71 -8.85
C CYS A 123 -1.79 -1.54 -7.91
N PHE A 124 -0.52 -1.14 -7.86
CA PHE A 124 -0.06 -0.04 -7.01
C PHE A 124 1.36 0.42 -7.38
N GLU A 125 1.83 1.45 -6.73
CA GLU A 125 3.18 2.00 -6.88
C GLU A 125 4.14 1.35 -5.87
N GLY A 126 5.23 0.75 -6.36
CA GLY A 126 6.15 0.06 -5.48
C GLY A 126 7.50 -0.26 -6.12
N ASN A 127 8.40 -0.79 -5.30
CA ASN A 127 9.72 -1.21 -5.73
C ASN A 127 9.74 -2.70 -6.05
N ILE A 128 9.97 -3.05 -7.31
CA ILE A 128 9.98 -4.43 -7.81
C ILE A 128 10.97 -5.34 -7.05
N ASN A 129 12.08 -4.80 -6.54
CA ASN A 129 13.06 -5.58 -5.77
C ASN A 129 12.50 -6.16 -4.46
N PHE A 130 11.46 -5.53 -3.92
CA PHE A 130 10.73 -6.04 -2.75
C PHE A 130 9.51 -6.86 -3.19
N TYR A 131 8.62 -6.27 -3.98
CA TYR A 131 7.32 -6.86 -4.31
C TYR A 131 7.41 -8.03 -5.30
N GLY A 132 8.42 -8.05 -6.17
CA GLY A 132 8.66 -9.17 -7.09
C GLY A 132 8.87 -10.51 -6.37
N LYS A 133 9.37 -10.50 -5.12
CA LYS A 133 9.51 -11.69 -4.28
C LYS A 133 8.18 -12.32 -3.84
N SER A 134 7.09 -11.57 -4.00
CA SER A 134 5.71 -11.99 -3.74
C SER A 134 4.90 -12.14 -5.03
N GLY A 135 5.58 -12.18 -6.18
CA GLY A 135 5.00 -12.45 -7.50
C GLY A 135 4.34 -11.26 -8.18
N PHE A 136 4.69 -10.03 -7.79
CA PHE A 136 4.34 -8.85 -8.56
C PHE A 136 5.31 -8.68 -9.72
N THR A 137 4.81 -8.15 -10.85
CA THR A 137 5.59 -7.78 -12.03
C THR A 137 5.26 -6.35 -12.44
N PHE A 138 5.90 -5.85 -13.48
CA PHE A 138 5.55 -4.55 -14.04
C PHE A 138 4.15 -4.59 -14.63
N ALA A 139 3.33 -3.59 -14.35
CA ALA A 139 1.96 -3.52 -14.86
C ALA A 139 1.89 -3.45 -16.38
N SER A 140 2.95 -2.95 -17.03
CA SER A 140 3.11 -2.95 -18.49
C SER A 140 3.11 -4.35 -19.12
N GLU A 141 3.50 -5.39 -18.38
CA GLU A 141 3.43 -6.79 -18.85
C GLU A 141 1.98 -7.27 -19.04
N PHE A 142 1.03 -6.62 -18.38
CA PHE A 142 -0.41 -6.84 -18.53
C PHE A 142 -1.07 -5.84 -19.50
N GLY A 143 -0.29 -5.00 -20.20
CA GLY A 143 -0.85 -3.96 -21.08
C GLY A 143 -1.45 -2.77 -20.34
N LEU A 144 -1.08 -2.57 -19.08
CA LEU A 144 -1.60 -1.49 -18.24
C LEU A 144 -0.64 -0.29 -18.24
N ARG A 145 -1.22 0.91 -18.31
CA ARG A 145 -0.51 2.19 -18.25
C ARG A 145 -0.87 2.95 -16.97
N TYR A 146 0.05 3.77 -16.51
CA TYR A 146 -0.21 4.67 -15.40
C TYR A 146 -0.79 6.00 -15.91
N HIS A 147 -1.93 6.41 -15.36
CA HIS A 147 -2.66 7.60 -15.81
C HIS A 147 -1.80 8.87 -15.77
N GLY A 148 -1.83 9.63 -16.86
CA GLY A 148 -1.12 10.90 -16.97
C GLY A 148 0.40 10.77 -17.15
N LEU A 149 0.94 9.55 -17.24
CA LEU A 149 2.34 9.34 -17.55
C LEU A 149 2.55 9.30 -19.08
N PRO A 150 3.55 10.03 -19.63
CA PRO A 150 3.91 9.90 -21.04
C PRO A 150 4.28 8.46 -21.42
N GLU A 151 4.02 8.07 -22.68
CA GLU A 151 4.25 6.69 -23.17
C GLU A 151 5.73 6.25 -23.08
N ASP A 152 6.65 7.17 -23.22
CA ASP A 152 8.10 6.94 -23.14
C ASP A 152 8.70 7.10 -21.73
N ALA A 153 7.87 7.44 -20.75
CA ALA A 153 8.32 7.61 -19.37
C ALA A 153 8.53 6.27 -18.65
N ASP A 154 9.47 6.25 -17.71
CA ASP A 154 9.72 5.09 -16.88
C ASP A 154 8.53 4.84 -15.91
N ALA A 155 7.82 3.75 -16.14
CA ALA A 155 6.73 3.26 -15.31
C ALA A 155 7.14 2.06 -14.43
N SER A 156 8.43 1.83 -14.20
CA SER A 156 8.94 0.69 -13.43
C SER A 156 8.50 0.66 -11.96
N PHE A 157 7.94 1.76 -11.47
CA PHE A 157 7.31 1.85 -10.16
C PHE A 157 5.89 1.28 -10.14
N PHE A 158 5.21 1.15 -11.30
CA PHE A 158 3.85 0.66 -11.40
C PHE A 158 3.82 -0.85 -11.52
N LEU A 159 3.33 -1.51 -10.48
CA LEU A 159 3.35 -2.95 -10.31
C LEU A 159 1.94 -3.53 -10.34
N CYS A 160 1.84 -4.76 -10.81
CA CYS A 160 0.60 -5.52 -10.87
C CYS A 160 0.83 -6.98 -10.48
N LYS A 161 -0.21 -7.59 -9.91
CA LYS A 161 -0.31 -9.03 -9.72
C LYS A 161 -1.74 -9.48 -9.94
N GLU A 162 -1.93 -10.46 -10.84
CA GLU A 162 -3.20 -11.19 -10.90
C GLU A 162 -3.32 -12.10 -9.68
N LEU A 163 -4.49 -12.09 -9.07
CA LEU A 163 -4.87 -12.99 -7.98
C LEU A 163 -5.68 -14.17 -8.52
N ILE A 164 -6.45 -13.92 -9.57
CA ILE A 164 -7.17 -14.94 -10.33
C ILE A 164 -6.49 -15.07 -11.69
N PRO A 165 -5.93 -16.24 -12.05
CA PRO A 165 -5.24 -16.41 -13.33
C PRO A 165 -6.10 -16.03 -14.52
N GLY A 166 -5.57 -15.17 -15.41
CA GLY A 166 -6.25 -14.70 -16.61
C GLY A 166 -7.26 -13.59 -16.37
N TYR A 167 -7.37 -13.04 -15.17
CA TYR A 167 -8.31 -11.94 -14.87
C TYR A 167 -8.11 -10.70 -15.76
N LEU A 168 -6.87 -10.41 -16.10
CA LEU A 168 -6.51 -9.28 -16.97
C LEU A 168 -6.26 -9.69 -18.42
N SER A 169 -6.57 -10.94 -18.82
CA SER A 169 -6.37 -11.41 -20.19
C SER A 169 -7.14 -10.58 -21.21
N GLY A 170 -6.42 -10.03 -22.19
CA GLY A 170 -7.00 -9.20 -23.25
C GLY A 170 -7.47 -7.81 -22.79
N ILE A 171 -7.08 -7.39 -21.59
CA ILE A 171 -7.36 -6.06 -21.07
C ILE A 171 -6.15 -5.18 -21.30
N THR A 172 -6.34 -4.05 -21.97
CA THR A 172 -5.42 -2.91 -21.97
C THR A 172 -6.14 -1.71 -21.38
N GLY A 173 -5.41 -0.80 -20.71
CA GLY A 173 -6.07 0.33 -20.09
C GLY A 173 -5.18 1.13 -19.16
N GLU A 174 -5.79 2.09 -18.47
CA GLU A 174 -5.11 2.99 -17.55
C GLU A 174 -5.53 2.75 -16.11
N TYR A 175 -4.55 2.77 -15.22
CA TYR A 175 -4.73 2.86 -13.77
C TYR A 175 -4.39 4.28 -13.30
N GLY A 176 -5.23 4.81 -12.43
CA GLY A 176 -4.93 5.99 -11.62
C GLY A 176 -5.22 5.71 -10.15
N PRO A 177 -4.44 6.26 -9.23
CA PRO A 177 -4.72 6.10 -7.81
C PRO A 177 -6.11 6.68 -7.47
N PRO A 178 -6.88 6.03 -6.57
CA PRO A 178 -8.14 6.59 -6.10
C PRO A 178 -7.97 7.99 -5.49
N GLU A 179 -9.00 8.84 -5.64
CA GLU A 179 -8.96 10.24 -5.14
C GLU A 179 -8.55 10.37 -3.67
N VAL A 180 -8.84 9.38 -2.85
CA VAL A 180 -8.48 9.38 -1.43
C VAL A 180 -6.96 9.49 -1.18
N TYR A 181 -6.15 9.14 -2.17
CA TYR A 181 -4.69 9.33 -2.13
C TYR A 181 -4.25 10.76 -2.49
N LEU A 182 -5.18 11.55 -3.04
CA LEU A 182 -4.92 12.92 -3.49
C LEU A 182 -5.54 13.90 -2.49
N PHE A 183 -4.73 14.51 -1.63
CA PHE A 183 -5.17 15.52 -0.66
C PHE A 183 -4.08 16.59 -0.49
N PRO A 184 -4.46 17.81 -0.04
CA PRO A 184 -3.50 18.86 0.24
C PRO A 184 -2.52 18.47 1.35
N GLU A 185 -1.23 18.73 1.16
CA GLU A 185 -0.20 18.39 2.16
C GLU A 185 -0.44 19.07 3.50
N GLU A 186 -1.04 20.26 3.48
CA GLU A 186 -1.38 21.04 4.66
C GLU A 186 -2.33 20.29 5.62
N GLU A 187 -3.18 19.40 5.08
CA GLU A 187 -4.04 18.56 5.92
C GLU A 187 -3.20 17.56 6.73
N ALA A 188 -2.24 16.91 6.08
CA ALA A 188 -1.33 15.97 6.75
C ALA A 188 -0.41 16.70 7.75
N GLU A 189 0.06 17.91 7.41
CA GLU A 189 0.84 18.74 8.33
C GLU A 189 0.02 19.18 9.55
N GLY A 190 -1.24 19.50 9.34
CA GLY A 190 -2.18 19.79 10.42
C GLY A 190 -2.38 18.59 11.35
N PHE A 191 -2.51 17.41 10.79
CA PHE A 191 -2.64 16.15 11.52
C PHE A 191 -1.37 15.80 12.29
N ASP A 192 -0.20 16.03 11.70
CA ASP A 192 1.11 15.73 12.31
C ASP A 192 1.36 16.50 13.61
N LYS A 193 0.71 17.64 13.82
CA LYS A 193 0.80 18.42 15.08
C LYS A 193 0.32 17.66 16.31
N LYS A 194 -0.38 16.54 16.16
CA LYS A 194 -0.78 15.65 17.25
C LYS A 194 0.36 14.79 17.78
N PHE A 195 1.45 14.70 17.02
CA PHE A 195 2.61 13.88 17.34
C PHE A 195 3.77 14.72 17.88
N PRO A 196 4.72 14.11 18.61
CA PRO A 196 5.93 14.79 19.01
C PRO A 196 6.67 15.35 17.79
N TYR A 197 7.29 16.52 17.95
CA TYR A 197 8.08 17.15 16.89
C TYR A 197 9.16 16.20 16.37
N LYS A 198 9.31 16.17 15.06
CA LYS A 198 10.33 15.41 14.37
C LYS A 198 10.86 16.22 13.18
N GLU A 199 12.18 16.31 13.04
CA GLU A 199 12.80 17.11 12.01
C GLU A 199 12.51 16.55 10.62
N LYS A 200 12.07 17.41 9.70
CA LYS A 200 11.90 17.10 8.29
C LYS A 200 13.22 17.30 7.56
N LEU A 201 13.75 16.24 6.97
CA LEU A 201 15.05 16.25 6.28
C LEU A 201 14.86 16.01 4.79
N LYS A 202 15.51 16.85 3.98
CA LYS A 202 15.65 16.59 2.54
C LYS A 202 16.86 15.70 2.33
N LEU A 203 16.60 14.45 1.92
CA LEU A 203 17.61 13.42 1.75
C LEU A 203 17.75 13.05 0.27
N GLN A 204 18.95 12.60 -0.11
CA GLN A 204 19.18 12.09 -1.45
C GLN A 204 18.34 10.83 -1.70
N GLY A 205 17.68 10.77 -2.86
CA GLY A 205 16.83 9.63 -3.27
C GLY A 205 15.36 9.76 -2.85
N GLN A 206 14.97 10.86 -2.22
CA GLN A 206 13.55 11.20 -2.06
C GLN A 206 12.93 11.53 -3.42
N LEU A 207 11.63 11.22 -3.57
CA LEU A 207 10.89 11.39 -4.82
C LEU A 207 10.33 12.81 -4.98
N PHE A 208 10.20 13.56 -3.88
CA PHE A 208 9.55 14.87 -3.81
C PHE A 208 10.37 15.89 -3.01
#